data_d2035953b8e9ed8992a0a66b833eea93
#
_entry.id   d2035953b8e9ed8992a0a66b833eea93
#
_cell.length_a   1.000
_cell.length_b   1.000
_cell.length_c   1.000
_cell.angle_alpha   90.00
_cell.angle_beta   90.00
_cell.angle_gamma   90.00
#
_symmetry.space_group_name_H-M   'P 1'
#
loop_
_entity.id
_entity.type
_entity.pdbx_description
1 polymer ?
#
loop_
_entity_poly.entity_id
_entity_poly.type
_entity_poly.pdbx_seq_one_letter_code
_entity_poly.pdbx_strand_id
1 'polypeptide(L)'
;MSEFEKEIQIPMSERVKLADLQFDGCNPNRLSREGMERLKASIRKWGDIVPIVTNKDLLVADGEQRAEAMKELGMTECSVIRLPVEDVDRRLLRQVLNKLKGKHVKDADQNLSSKSVSAGVAFGRCFGSIII
;
A
#
# COMPACT_ATOMS: atom_id res chain seq x y z
N MET A 1 12.47 -29.21 5.49
CA MET A 1 11.92 -28.34 6.54
C MET A 1 10.64 -27.70 6.07
N SER A 2 9.64 -27.76 6.87
CA SER A 2 8.35 -27.21 6.50
C SER A 2 8.40 -25.68 6.60
N GLU A 3 7.43 -25.06 5.93
CA GLU A 3 7.33 -23.60 5.96
C GLU A 3 7.10 -23.07 7.36
N PHE A 4 6.40 -23.84 8.18
CA PHE A 4 6.07 -23.39 9.53
C PHE A 4 7.26 -23.38 10.47
N GLU A 5 8.34 -24.00 10.06
CA GLU A 5 9.54 -24.05 10.88
C GLU A 5 10.56 -22.99 10.51
N LYS A 6 10.24 -22.19 9.49
CA LYS A 6 11.14 -21.10 9.09
C LYS A 6 11.10 -20.00 10.15
N GLU A 7 12.26 -19.43 10.37
CA GLU A 7 12.36 -18.27 11.25
C GLU A 7 11.62 -17.10 10.65
N ILE A 8 10.87 -16.42 11.49
CA ILE A 8 10.13 -15.23 11.04
C ILE A 8 11.12 -14.09 10.89
N GLN A 9 11.12 -13.48 9.72
CA GLN A 9 12.03 -12.39 9.43
C GLN A 9 11.51 -11.07 9.97
N ILE A 10 12.42 -10.22 10.39
CA ILE A 10 12.09 -8.86 10.83
C ILE A 10 12.85 -7.90 9.91
N PRO A 11 12.23 -7.54 8.78
CA PRO A 11 12.92 -6.70 7.80
C PRO A 11 13.18 -5.31 8.35
N MET A 12 14.33 -4.76 8.00
CA MET A 12 14.71 -3.42 8.39
C MET A 12 14.24 -2.42 7.37
N SER A 13 13.87 -1.24 7.85
CA SER A 13 13.55 -0.17 6.93
C SER A 13 14.84 0.47 6.42
N GLU A 14 14.77 1.03 5.24
CA GLU A 14 15.89 1.77 4.66
C GLU A 14 15.38 3.08 4.10
N ARG A 15 16.27 4.02 3.94
CA ARG A 15 15.93 5.32 3.36
C ARG A 15 16.20 5.26 1.86
N VAL A 16 15.18 5.59 1.07
CA VAL A 16 15.31 5.63 -0.39
C VAL A 16 14.72 6.92 -0.91
N LYS A 17 15.07 7.27 -2.14
CA LYS A 17 14.51 8.45 -2.77
C LYS A 17 13.10 8.15 -3.25
N LEU A 18 12.19 9.08 -3.02
CA LEU A 18 10.82 8.93 -3.50
C LEU A 18 10.79 8.73 -5.02
N ALA A 19 11.70 9.35 -5.73
CA ALA A 19 11.75 9.24 -7.17
C ALA A 19 12.10 7.83 -7.64
N ASP A 20 12.69 7.02 -6.78
CA ASP A 20 13.07 5.64 -7.13
C ASP A 20 11.94 4.65 -6.95
N LEU A 21 10.86 5.05 -6.29
CA LEU A 21 9.72 4.17 -6.09
C LEU A 21 8.96 3.98 -7.40
N GLN A 22 8.47 2.76 -7.60
CA GLN A 22 7.68 2.43 -8.77
C GLN A 22 6.26 2.04 -8.38
N PHE A 23 5.32 2.36 -9.23
CA PHE A 23 3.90 2.11 -8.99
C PHE A 23 3.32 1.41 -10.21
N ASP A 24 2.39 0.49 -9.96
CA ASP A 24 1.78 -0.26 -11.07
C ASP A 24 0.45 0.35 -11.52
N GLY A 25 -0.01 1.41 -10.89
CA GLY A 25 -1.24 2.06 -11.28
C GLY A 25 -2.51 1.37 -10.82
N CYS A 26 -2.40 0.29 -10.10
CA CYS A 26 -3.57 -0.48 -9.64
C CYS A 26 -3.77 -0.31 -8.15
N ASN A 27 -3.99 0.91 -7.71
CA ASN A 27 -4.22 1.20 -6.31
C ASN A 27 -5.73 1.23 -6.02
N PRO A 28 -6.24 0.22 -5.31
CA PRO A 28 -7.67 0.17 -5.01
C PRO A 28 -8.09 1.12 -3.90
N ASN A 29 -7.16 1.62 -3.12
CA ASN A 29 -7.46 2.48 -1.97
C ASN A 29 -6.97 3.89 -2.21
N ARG A 30 -7.81 4.70 -2.82
CA ARG A 30 -7.46 6.10 -3.00
C ARG A 30 -8.16 6.94 -1.96
N LEU A 31 -7.41 7.83 -1.36
CA LEU A 31 -7.95 8.74 -0.37
C LEU A 31 -8.73 9.88 -1.03
N SER A 32 -9.73 10.36 -0.32
CA SER A 32 -10.39 11.60 -0.71
C SER A 32 -9.42 12.76 -0.51
N ARG A 33 -9.80 13.92 -1.02
CA ARG A 33 -8.99 15.10 -0.81
C ARG A 33 -8.81 15.39 0.68
N GLU A 34 -9.89 15.26 1.44
CA GLU A 34 -9.81 15.45 2.89
C GLU A 34 -8.90 14.43 3.55
N GLY A 35 -8.99 13.17 3.12
CA GLY A 35 -8.13 12.13 3.64
C GLY A 35 -6.67 12.40 3.35
N MET A 36 -6.39 12.86 2.14
CA MET A 36 -5.02 13.20 1.76
C MET A 36 -4.49 14.36 2.60
N GLU A 37 -5.32 15.38 2.86
CA GLU A 37 -4.89 16.50 3.68
C GLU A 37 -4.61 16.08 5.12
N ARG A 38 -5.42 15.18 5.66
CA ARG A 38 -5.17 14.64 6.99
C ARG A 38 -3.87 13.85 7.03
N LEU A 39 -3.63 13.06 5.99
CA LEU A 39 -2.40 12.28 5.91
C LEU A 39 -1.20 13.19 5.85
N LYS A 40 -1.26 14.25 5.04
CA LYS A 40 -0.17 15.20 4.95
C LYS A 40 0.07 15.89 6.28
N ALA A 41 -1.01 16.26 6.97
CA ALA A 41 -0.87 16.89 8.28
C ALA A 41 -0.20 15.95 9.29
N SER A 42 -0.56 14.67 9.23
CA SER A 42 0.04 13.67 10.10
C SER A 42 1.53 13.53 9.83
N ILE A 43 1.91 13.50 8.56
CA ILE A 43 3.32 13.37 8.19
C ILE A 43 4.09 14.62 8.64
N ARG A 44 3.49 15.79 8.52
CA ARG A 44 4.14 17.01 9.00
C ARG A 44 4.38 16.98 10.51
N LYS A 45 3.40 16.44 11.23
CA LYS A 45 3.47 16.44 12.69
C LYS A 45 4.39 15.36 13.23
N TRP A 46 4.29 14.17 12.69
CA TRP A 46 4.97 13.00 13.26
C TRP A 46 6.14 12.50 12.42
N GLY A 47 6.24 12.95 11.18
CA GLY A 47 7.27 12.47 10.28
C GLY A 47 6.83 11.20 9.56
N ASP A 48 7.76 10.63 8.83
CA ASP A 48 7.52 9.40 8.07
C ASP A 48 7.73 8.20 9.00
N ILE A 49 6.72 7.92 9.81
CA ILE A 49 6.81 6.90 10.84
C ILE A 49 6.29 5.53 10.41
N VAL A 50 5.64 5.45 9.26
CA VAL A 50 5.12 4.18 8.73
C VAL A 50 5.81 3.91 7.40
N PRO A 51 6.68 2.90 7.36
CA PRO A 51 7.44 2.64 6.13
C PRO A 51 6.53 2.19 4.99
N ILE A 52 6.97 2.49 3.78
CA ILE A 52 6.35 1.98 2.56
C ILE A 52 6.91 0.58 2.33
N VAL A 53 6.06 -0.34 1.90
CA VAL A 53 6.49 -1.71 1.65
C VAL A 53 6.59 -1.94 0.14
N THR A 54 7.74 -2.44 -0.31
CA THR A 54 7.98 -2.67 -1.73
C THR A 54 8.55 -4.07 -1.96
N ASN A 55 8.60 -4.46 -3.24
CA ASN A 55 9.32 -5.66 -3.63
C ASN A 55 10.80 -5.31 -3.79
N LYS A 56 11.58 -6.27 -4.30
CA LYS A 56 13.03 -6.08 -4.43
C LYS A 56 13.40 -4.95 -5.39
N ASP A 57 12.51 -4.60 -6.29
CA ASP A 57 12.76 -3.57 -7.31
C ASP A 57 12.10 -2.24 -6.97
N LEU A 58 11.70 -2.05 -5.72
CA LEU A 58 11.06 -0.82 -5.25
C LEU A 58 9.68 -0.60 -5.86
N LEU A 59 9.03 -1.65 -6.31
CA LEU A 59 7.66 -1.57 -6.76
C LEU A 59 6.75 -1.65 -5.53
N VAL A 60 5.94 -0.63 -5.33
CA VAL A 60 5.19 -0.45 -4.08
C VAL A 60 4.08 -1.47 -3.92
N ALA A 61 4.05 -2.13 -2.78
CA ALA A 61 2.96 -3.01 -2.38
C ALA A 61 1.99 -2.29 -1.46
N ASP A 62 2.53 -1.48 -0.55
CA ASP A 62 1.70 -0.76 0.42
C ASP A 62 2.32 0.60 0.68
N GLY A 63 1.45 1.61 0.77
CA GLY A 63 1.90 2.96 1.08
C GLY A 63 1.89 3.91 -0.09
N GLU A 64 1.21 3.58 -1.16
CA GLU A 64 1.17 4.44 -2.34
C GLU A 64 0.62 5.82 -2.02
N GLN A 65 -0.43 5.89 -1.20
CA GLN A 65 -1.01 7.18 -0.81
C GLN A 65 -0.05 7.97 0.06
N ARG A 66 0.71 7.30 0.91
CA ARG A 66 1.72 7.97 1.71
C ARG A 66 2.83 8.55 0.83
N ALA A 67 3.24 7.80 -0.17
CA ALA A 67 4.25 8.28 -1.11
C ALA A 67 3.75 9.54 -1.84
N GLU A 68 2.50 9.51 -2.26
CA GLU A 68 1.91 10.65 -2.93
C GLU A 68 1.85 11.87 -2.01
N ALA A 69 1.45 11.65 -0.76
CA ALA A 69 1.40 12.73 0.23
C ALA A 69 2.78 13.34 0.45
N MET A 70 3.79 12.49 0.57
CA MET A 70 5.15 12.97 0.80
C MET A 70 5.67 13.76 -0.40
N LYS A 71 5.31 13.35 -1.61
CA LYS A 71 5.69 14.11 -2.80
C LYS A 71 5.05 15.49 -2.79
N GLU A 72 3.78 15.56 -2.40
CA GLU A 72 3.09 16.85 -2.34
C GLU A 72 3.66 17.75 -1.26
N LEU A 73 4.24 17.15 -0.23
CA LEU A 73 4.88 17.92 0.84
C LEU A 73 6.30 18.36 0.47
N GLY A 74 6.80 17.95 -0.69
CA GLY A 74 8.13 18.32 -1.13
C GLY A 74 9.24 17.47 -0.55
N MET A 75 8.92 16.34 0.03
CA MET A 75 9.93 15.42 0.55
C MET A 75 10.64 14.73 -0.61
N THR A 76 11.92 14.44 -0.40
CA THR A 76 12.72 13.77 -1.43
C THR A 76 13.05 12.33 -1.07
N GLU A 77 12.97 11.99 0.21
CA GLU A 77 13.31 10.65 0.68
C GLU A 77 12.21 10.11 1.56
N CYS A 78 12.18 8.80 1.71
CA CYS A 78 11.20 8.15 2.57
C CYS A 78 11.77 6.86 3.13
N SER A 79 11.06 6.30 4.09
CA SER A 79 11.42 5.05 4.72
C SER A 79 10.71 3.91 4.01
N VAL A 80 11.44 2.86 3.66
CA VAL A 80 10.93 1.74 2.88
C VAL A 80 11.37 0.42 3.51
N ILE A 81 10.47 -0.54 3.53
CA ILE A 81 10.82 -1.93 3.79
C ILE A 81 10.80 -2.63 2.45
N ARG A 82 11.97 -2.99 1.97
CA ARG A 82 12.13 -3.65 0.68
C ARG A 82 12.22 -5.15 0.90
N LEU A 83 11.22 -5.88 0.42
CA LEU A 83 11.20 -7.32 0.58
C LEU A 83 11.84 -7.99 -0.65
N PRO A 84 12.57 -9.10 -0.43
CA PRO A 84 13.21 -9.80 -1.54
C PRO A 84 12.23 -10.70 -2.28
N VAL A 85 11.18 -10.10 -2.84
CA VAL A 85 10.12 -10.84 -3.53
C VAL A 85 9.91 -10.30 -4.92
N GLU A 86 9.33 -11.15 -5.78
CA GLU A 86 9.02 -10.77 -7.13
C GLU A 86 7.68 -10.05 -7.20
N ASP A 87 7.32 -9.59 -8.39
CA ASP A 87 6.11 -8.81 -8.58
C ASP A 87 4.83 -9.58 -8.22
N VAL A 88 4.79 -10.87 -8.51
CA VAL A 88 3.61 -11.68 -8.18
C VAL A 88 3.35 -11.66 -6.69
N ASP A 89 4.39 -11.88 -5.90
CA ASP A 89 4.26 -11.86 -4.45
C ASP A 89 3.91 -10.48 -3.94
N ARG A 90 4.43 -9.45 -4.58
CA ARG A 90 4.10 -8.09 -4.22
C ARG A 90 2.60 -7.82 -4.38
N ARG A 91 2.01 -8.33 -5.45
CA ARG A 91 0.58 -8.14 -5.68
C ARG A 91 -0.27 -8.85 -4.65
N LEU A 92 0.13 -10.06 -4.30
CA LEU A 92 -0.56 -10.81 -3.25
C LEU A 92 -0.45 -10.08 -1.92
N LEU A 93 0.73 -9.57 -1.62
CA LEU A 93 0.96 -8.84 -0.40
C LEU A 93 0.09 -7.59 -0.33
N ARG A 94 -0.05 -6.88 -1.45
CA ARG A 94 -0.91 -5.71 -1.50
C ARG A 94 -2.35 -6.07 -1.11
N GLN A 95 -2.86 -7.16 -1.64
CA GLN A 95 -4.21 -7.59 -1.33
C GLN A 95 -4.38 -7.89 0.15
N VAL A 96 -3.43 -8.61 0.72
CA VAL A 96 -3.50 -8.98 2.13
C VAL A 96 -3.47 -7.73 3.00
N LEU A 97 -2.53 -6.83 2.74
CA LEU A 97 -2.39 -5.63 3.54
C LEU A 97 -3.61 -4.72 3.43
N ASN A 98 -4.15 -4.59 2.23
CA ASN A 98 -5.34 -3.76 2.04
C ASN A 98 -6.55 -4.34 2.73
N LYS A 99 -6.70 -5.65 2.71
CA LYS A 99 -7.80 -6.30 3.41
C LYS A 99 -7.72 -6.07 4.90
N LEU A 100 -6.53 -6.19 5.44
CA LEU A 100 -6.34 -5.98 6.88
C LEU A 100 -6.69 -4.55 7.28
N LYS A 101 -6.28 -3.60 6.48
CA LYS A 101 -6.53 -2.19 6.79
C LYS A 101 -7.98 -1.79 6.62
N GLY A 102 -8.63 -2.32 5.60
CA GLY A 102 -9.99 -1.90 5.29
C GLY A 102 -11.08 -2.67 5.99
N LYS A 103 -10.72 -3.61 6.82
CA LYS A 103 -11.70 -4.53 7.36
C LYS A 103 -12.82 -3.84 8.14
N HIS A 104 -12.46 -3.00 9.07
CA HIS A 104 -13.48 -2.31 9.87
C HIS A 104 -14.27 -1.29 9.05
N VAL A 105 -13.62 -0.73 8.05
CA VAL A 105 -14.31 0.19 7.15
C VAL A 105 -15.35 -0.55 6.35
N LYS A 106 -15.04 -1.76 5.94
CA LYS A 106 -16.01 -2.58 5.22
C LYS A 106 -17.23 -2.85 6.04
N ASP A 107 -17.05 -3.11 7.31
CA ASP A 107 -18.19 -3.36 8.19
C ASP A 107 -19.09 -2.14 8.23
N ALA A 108 -18.49 -0.97 8.30
CA ALA A 108 -19.26 0.25 8.31
C ALA A 108 -19.95 0.47 6.98
N ASP A 109 -19.39 -0.04 5.92
CA ASP A 109 -19.89 0.17 4.58
C ASP A 109 -20.91 -0.85 4.14
N GLN A 110 -21.34 -1.73 5.00
CA GLN A 110 -22.34 -2.71 4.64
C GLN A 110 -23.60 -2.06 4.09
N ASN A 111 -23.92 -0.92 4.62
CA ASN A 111 -25.09 -0.18 4.16
C ASN A 111 -24.89 0.38 2.77
N LEU A 112 -23.68 0.34 2.27
CA LEU A 112 -23.34 0.88 0.97
C LEU A 112 -23.02 -0.23 0.00
N SER A 113 -23.68 -1.34 0.14
CA SER A 113 -23.41 -2.49 -0.70
C SER A 113 -23.50 -2.18 -2.19
N SER A 114 -24.42 -1.32 -2.57
CA SER A 114 -24.53 -0.94 -3.97
C SER A 114 -23.27 -0.25 -4.47
N LYS A 115 -22.69 0.58 -3.62
CA LYS A 115 -21.43 1.23 -3.97
C LYS A 115 -20.31 0.23 -4.04
N SER A 116 -20.35 -0.75 -3.18
CA SER A 116 -19.34 -1.79 -3.20
C SER A 116 -19.35 -2.52 -4.53
N VAL A 117 -20.52 -2.72 -5.08
CA VAL A 117 -20.62 -3.38 -6.38
C VAL A 117 -19.92 -2.56 -7.44
N SER A 118 -20.15 -1.26 -7.45
CA SER A 118 -19.48 -0.39 -8.41
C SER A 118 -17.97 -0.46 -8.25
N ALA A 119 -17.52 -0.38 -7.01
CA ALA A 119 -16.10 -0.47 -6.72
C ALA A 119 -15.54 -1.81 -7.17
N GLY A 120 -16.33 -2.86 -7.01
CA GLY A 120 -15.93 -4.18 -7.43
C GLY A 120 -15.66 -4.26 -8.93
N VAL A 121 -16.47 -3.58 -9.71
CA VAL A 121 -16.27 -3.54 -11.15
C VAL A 121 -14.95 -2.87 -11.49
N ALA A 122 -14.68 -1.76 -10.82
CA ALA A 122 -13.41 -1.05 -11.04
C ALA A 122 -12.23 -1.92 -10.62
N PHE A 123 -12.36 -2.62 -9.52
CA PHE A 123 -11.32 -3.53 -9.05
C PHE A 123 -11.09 -4.65 -10.04
N GLY A 124 -12.15 -5.11 -10.67
CA GLY A 124 -12.06 -6.25 -11.55
C GLY A 124 -10.94 -6.15 -12.56
N ARG A 125 -10.69 -4.97 -13.04
CA ARG A 125 -9.65 -4.78 -14.03
C ARG A 125 -8.26 -5.05 -13.49
N CYS A 126 -7.98 -4.55 -12.29
CA CYS A 126 -6.66 -4.77 -11.69
C CYS A 126 -6.55 -6.17 -11.11
N PHE A 127 -7.60 -6.63 -10.48
CA PHE A 127 -7.58 -7.95 -9.86
C PHE A 127 -7.55 -9.06 -10.90
N GLY A 128 -8.11 -8.80 -12.06
CA GLY A 128 -8.05 -9.79 -13.12
C GLY A 128 -6.63 -10.20 -13.43
N SER A 129 -5.70 -9.26 -13.33
CA SER A 129 -4.30 -9.56 -13.60
C SER A 129 -3.63 -10.22 -12.41
N ILE A 130 -4.22 -10.12 -11.23
CA ILE A 130 -3.63 -10.70 -10.03
C ILE A 130 -4.10 -12.12 -9.79
N ILE A 131 -5.37 -12.35 -10.01
CA ILE A 131 -5.98 -13.66 -9.76
C ILE A 131 -5.46 -14.69 -10.73
N ILE A 132 -5.20 -14.29 -11.93
CA ILE A 132 -4.67 -15.18 -12.93
C ILE A 132 -3.20 -15.46 -12.68
#